data_fe55d8d442dc3e08d43e3a6859e9e8d0
#
_entry.id   fe55d8d442dc3e08d43e3a6859e9e8d0
#
_cell.length_a   1.000
_cell.length_b   1.000
_cell.length_c   1.000
_cell.angle_alpha   90.00
_cell.angle_beta   90.00
_cell.angle_gamma   90.00
#
_symmetry.space_group_name_H-M   'P 1'
#
loop_
_entity.id
_entity.type
_entity.pdbx_description
1 polymer ?
#
loop_
_entity_poly.entity_id
_entity_poly.type
_entity_poly.pdbx_seq_one_letter_code
_entity_poly.pdbx_strand_id
1 'polypeptide(L)'
;MHSPRWLLLAALAFACVASAASPARTFQTRTLEGWTVRIDDRLLTPANKAVTNKALVLLAAQLKEVVRLIPAGPVAQLRKVTLWLSPPYPDEEPRASYHAGEQWMLQHGRIPAMLKGIEFANVSIFERETQRMPLFVLHELSHAYHDRVLDWDHPGLAALYARAVASRSYDCVERSRGPKRPITFEPAYAMTEPTEYFAETSEALFGRNDFFPFTREELGTHDPDMLALLQQVWQLPAPPLPTAPTA
;
A
#
# COMPACT_ATOMS: atom_id res chain seq x y z
N MET A 1 14.78 32.85 75.35
CA MET A 1 13.51 32.96 74.61
C MET A 1 13.65 32.18 73.28
N HIS A 2 13.10 30.96 73.25
CA HIS A 2 13.26 30.04 72.08
C HIS A 2 11.90 29.97 71.36
N SER A 3 11.85 30.38 70.13
CA SER A 3 10.67 30.25 69.27
C SER A 3 10.67 28.88 68.55
N PRO A 4 9.55 28.14 68.51
CA PRO A 4 9.46 26.90 67.80
C PRO A 4 9.16 27.14 66.33
N ARG A 5 9.98 26.54 65.44
CA ARG A 5 9.78 26.46 63.96
C ARG A 5 8.76 25.36 63.66
N TRP A 6 7.61 25.74 63.13
CA TRP A 6 6.61 24.80 62.59
C TRP A 6 7.03 24.38 61.18
N LEU A 7 7.35 23.09 60.98
CA LEU A 7 7.56 22.48 59.70
C LEU A 7 6.18 22.07 59.12
N LEU A 8 5.75 22.75 58.08
CA LEU A 8 4.61 22.37 57.28
C LEU A 8 5.05 21.27 56.28
N LEU A 9 4.61 20.03 56.54
CA LEU A 9 4.71 18.91 55.57
C LEU A 9 3.59 19.07 54.53
N ALA A 10 3.93 19.46 53.32
CA ALA A 10 3.03 19.42 52.16
C ALA A 10 2.95 18.00 51.64
N ALA A 11 1.83 17.33 51.83
CA ALA A 11 1.55 16.04 51.22
C ALA A 11 1.19 16.24 49.74
N LEU A 12 2.09 15.88 48.83
CA LEU A 12 1.79 15.77 47.40
C LEU A 12 0.90 14.53 47.19
N ALA A 13 -0.37 14.75 46.92
CA ALA A 13 -1.27 13.71 46.44
C ALA A 13 -0.96 13.44 44.96
N PHE A 14 -0.29 12.33 44.66
CA PHE A 14 -0.17 11.81 43.27
C PHE A 14 -1.55 11.28 42.84
N ALA A 15 -2.25 12.04 42.03
CA ALA A 15 -3.44 11.55 41.34
C ALA A 15 -2.97 10.56 40.26
N CYS A 16 -3.16 9.28 40.51
CA CYS A 16 -3.01 8.23 39.48
C CYS A 16 -4.12 8.43 38.44
N VAL A 17 -3.81 9.08 37.33
CA VAL A 17 -4.71 9.12 36.19
C VAL A 17 -4.72 7.70 35.61
N ALA A 18 -5.75 6.93 35.93
CA ALA A 18 -6.00 5.65 35.29
C ALA A 18 -6.21 5.92 33.81
N SER A 19 -5.24 5.54 32.98
CA SER A 19 -5.39 5.51 31.51
C SER A 19 -6.52 4.54 31.20
N ALA A 20 -7.68 5.05 30.82
CA ALA A 20 -8.77 4.22 30.36
C ALA A 20 -8.26 3.46 29.11
N ALA A 21 -8.14 2.14 29.21
CA ALA A 21 -7.78 1.30 28.07
C ALA A 21 -8.77 1.60 26.94
N SER A 22 -8.25 2.00 25.77
CA SER A 22 -9.09 2.20 24.58
C SER A 22 -9.91 0.92 24.34
N PRO A 23 -11.21 1.02 24.05
CA PRO A 23 -12.05 -0.16 23.84
C PRO A 23 -11.42 -1.03 22.75
N ALA A 24 -11.43 -2.35 22.97
CA ALA A 24 -10.89 -3.31 22.02
C ALA A 24 -11.56 -3.11 20.64
N ARG A 25 -10.75 -3.00 19.58
CA ARG A 25 -11.27 -2.87 18.22
C ARG A 25 -11.97 -4.15 17.80
N THR A 26 -13.16 -4.01 17.27
CA THR A 26 -13.96 -5.10 16.71
C THR A 26 -14.11 -4.94 15.20
N PHE A 27 -14.24 -6.07 14.50
CA PHE A 27 -14.20 -6.11 13.04
C PHE A 27 -15.25 -7.07 12.50
N GLN A 28 -15.98 -6.64 11.49
CA GLN A 28 -16.78 -7.53 10.66
C GLN A 28 -15.92 -8.14 9.56
N THR A 29 -15.99 -9.47 9.39
CA THR A 29 -15.25 -10.16 8.33
C THR A 29 -16.15 -10.38 7.12
N ARG A 30 -15.64 -10.09 5.92
CA ARG A 30 -16.28 -10.38 4.62
C ARG A 30 -15.27 -11.02 3.67
N THR A 31 -15.77 -11.62 2.60
CA THR A 31 -14.95 -12.10 1.48
C THR A 31 -15.26 -11.26 0.25
N LEU A 32 -14.23 -10.67 -0.39
CA LEU A 32 -14.34 -9.96 -1.67
C LEU A 32 -13.36 -10.58 -2.66
N GLU A 33 -13.84 -11.06 -3.81
CA GLU A 33 -13.04 -11.66 -4.89
C GLU A 33 -12.04 -12.74 -4.41
N GLY A 34 -12.35 -13.38 -3.27
CA GLY A 34 -11.51 -14.41 -2.64
C GLY A 34 -10.56 -13.90 -1.56
N TRP A 35 -10.49 -12.58 -1.31
CA TRP A 35 -9.74 -12.02 -0.18
C TRP A 35 -10.57 -11.95 1.09
N THR A 36 -9.93 -12.22 2.24
CA THR A 36 -10.50 -11.90 3.55
C THR A 36 -10.40 -10.41 3.78
N VAL A 37 -11.53 -9.75 4.03
CA VAL A 37 -11.61 -8.31 4.32
C VAL A 37 -12.17 -8.14 5.73
N ARG A 38 -11.44 -7.41 6.58
CA ARG A 38 -11.84 -7.06 7.95
C ARG A 38 -12.18 -5.58 8.03
N ILE A 39 -13.42 -5.27 8.39
CA ILE A 39 -13.97 -3.91 8.42
C ILE A 39 -14.14 -3.51 9.86
N ASP A 40 -13.47 -2.44 10.29
CA ASP A 40 -13.63 -1.87 11.64
C ASP A 40 -15.10 -1.47 11.86
N ASP A 41 -15.68 -1.87 12.98
CA ASP A 41 -17.11 -1.64 13.27
C ASP A 41 -17.46 -0.15 13.32
N ARG A 42 -16.49 0.73 13.61
CA ARG A 42 -16.66 2.18 13.55
C ARG A 42 -17.00 2.71 12.15
N LEU A 43 -16.60 1.99 11.09
CA LEU A 43 -16.96 2.29 9.70
C LEU A 43 -18.38 1.83 9.35
N LEU A 44 -19.00 0.98 10.15
CA LEU A 44 -20.32 0.40 9.90
C LEU A 44 -21.47 1.18 10.60
N THR A 45 -21.14 2.26 11.32
CA THR A 45 -22.13 3.15 11.94
C THR A 45 -22.99 3.83 10.86
N PRO A 46 -24.23 4.28 11.20
CA PRO A 46 -25.08 4.99 10.25
C PRO A 46 -24.38 6.16 9.54
N ALA A 47 -23.52 6.90 10.25
CA ALA A 47 -22.78 8.04 9.70
C ALA A 47 -21.75 7.65 8.62
N ASN A 48 -21.10 6.49 8.74
CA ASN A 48 -19.99 6.05 7.89
C ASN A 48 -20.42 5.01 6.84
N LYS A 49 -21.60 4.38 7.02
CA LYS A 49 -22.05 3.23 6.22
C LYS A 49 -22.07 3.50 4.72
N ALA A 50 -22.52 4.68 4.31
CA ALA A 50 -22.63 5.02 2.89
C ALA A 50 -21.25 5.11 2.21
N VAL A 51 -20.29 5.81 2.81
CA VAL A 51 -18.93 5.95 2.29
C VAL A 51 -18.17 4.63 2.35
N THR A 52 -18.35 3.84 3.40
CA THR A 52 -17.77 2.51 3.53
C THR A 52 -18.29 1.54 2.47
N ASN A 53 -19.59 1.52 2.22
CA ASN A 53 -20.16 0.69 1.16
C ASN A 53 -19.60 1.08 -0.23
N LYS A 54 -19.45 2.38 -0.51
CA LYS A 54 -18.84 2.86 -1.76
C LYS A 54 -17.39 2.39 -1.88
N ALA A 55 -16.59 2.51 -0.82
CA ALA A 55 -15.22 2.03 -0.80
C ALA A 55 -15.14 0.51 -1.03
N LEU A 56 -16.02 -0.28 -0.42
CA LEU A 56 -16.08 -1.74 -0.63
C LEU A 56 -16.42 -2.12 -2.07
N VAL A 57 -17.32 -1.37 -2.73
CA VAL A 57 -17.64 -1.59 -4.17
C VAL A 57 -16.41 -1.30 -5.03
N LEU A 58 -15.70 -0.20 -4.77
CA LEU A 58 -14.49 0.18 -5.50
C LEU A 58 -13.34 -0.82 -5.23
N LEU A 59 -13.17 -1.25 -3.99
CA LEU A 59 -12.18 -2.28 -3.63
C LEU A 59 -12.47 -3.59 -4.38
N ALA A 60 -13.72 -4.05 -4.38
CA ALA A 60 -14.11 -5.26 -5.11
C ALA A 60 -13.82 -5.13 -6.61
N ALA A 61 -14.07 -3.96 -7.21
CA ALA A 61 -13.76 -3.70 -8.62
C ALA A 61 -12.25 -3.79 -8.90
N GLN A 62 -11.40 -3.19 -8.05
CA GLN A 62 -9.96 -3.29 -8.20
C GLN A 62 -9.44 -4.72 -7.98
N LEU A 63 -9.95 -5.45 -6.99
CA LEU A 63 -9.57 -6.85 -6.76
C LEU A 63 -9.98 -7.75 -7.93
N LYS A 64 -11.14 -7.50 -8.53
CA LYS A 64 -11.57 -8.18 -9.77
C LYS A 64 -10.61 -7.90 -10.91
N GLU A 65 -10.14 -6.67 -11.05
CA GLU A 65 -9.16 -6.30 -12.06
C GLU A 65 -7.80 -6.97 -11.80
N VAL A 66 -7.35 -7.06 -10.56
CA VAL A 66 -6.16 -7.84 -10.17
C VAL A 66 -6.30 -9.31 -10.60
N VAL A 67 -7.45 -9.94 -10.36
CA VAL A 67 -7.71 -11.33 -10.80
C VAL A 67 -7.71 -11.47 -12.33
N ARG A 68 -8.16 -10.46 -13.05
CA ARG A 68 -8.18 -10.45 -14.52
C ARG A 68 -6.79 -10.28 -15.15
N LEU A 69 -5.94 -9.46 -14.53
CA LEU A 69 -4.65 -9.03 -15.09
C LEU A 69 -3.50 -9.99 -14.72
N ILE A 70 -3.54 -10.54 -13.51
CA ILE A 70 -2.42 -11.28 -12.93
C ILE A 70 -2.66 -12.79 -13.05
N PRO A 71 -1.65 -13.60 -13.41
CA PRO A 71 -1.75 -15.05 -13.47
C PRO A 71 -2.23 -15.68 -12.15
N ALA A 72 -2.91 -16.82 -12.27
CA ALA A 72 -3.55 -17.49 -11.14
C ALA A 72 -2.59 -17.87 -9.99
N GLY A 73 -1.33 -18.22 -10.29
CA GLY A 73 -0.30 -18.54 -9.30
C GLY A 73 -0.03 -17.38 -8.34
N PRO A 74 0.41 -16.22 -8.83
CA PRO A 74 0.57 -15.01 -8.02
C PRO A 74 -0.72 -14.59 -7.32
N VAL A 75 -1.90 -14.61 -7.99
CA VAL A 75 -3.18 -14.28 -7.36
C VAL A 75 -3.46 -15.16 -6.14
N ALA A 76 -3.14 -16.47 -6.22
CA ALA A 76 -3.31 -17.38 -5.09
C ALA A 76 -2.43 -17.01 -3.88
N GLN A 77 -1.24 -16.44 -4.10
CA GLN A 77 -0.39 -15.92 -3.03
C GLN A 77 -0.96 -14.61 -2.46
N LEU A 78 -1.39 -13.69 -3.32
CA LEU A 78 -2.00 -12.41 -2.92
C LEU A 78 -3.26 -12.60 -2.08
N ARG A 79 -4.09 -13.60 -2.37
CA ARG A 79 -5.32 -13.91 -1.61
C ARG A 79 -5.05 -14.36 -0.17
N LYS A 80 -3.81 -14.70 0.18
CA LYS A 80 -3.42 -15.00 1.57
C LYS A 80 -3.23 -13.74 2.42
N VAL A 81 -3.23 -12.57 1.82
CA VAL A 81 -3.09 -11.28 2.49
C VAL A 81 -4.45 -10.83 3.00
N THR A 82 -4.56 -10.56 4.30
CA THR A 82 -5.78 -10.00 4.87
C THR A 82 -5.84 -8.50 4.56
N LEU A 83 -6.99 -8.04 4.09
CA LEU A 83 -7.27 -6.63 3.85
C LEU A 83 -8.05 -6.05 5.01
N TRP A 84 -7.67 -4.87 5.49
CA TRP A 84 -8.29 -4.19 6.61
C TRP A 84 -8.83 -2.83 6.17
N LEU A 85 -10.06 -2.52 6.54
CA LEU A 85 -10.62 -1.17 6.41
C LEU A 85 -10.68 -0.56 7.80
N SER A 86 -10.00 0.56 7.97
CA SER A 86 -9.92 1.32 9.23
C SER A 86 -10.38 2.76 9.02
N PRO A 87 -10.95 3.42 10.03
CA PRO A 87 -11.06 4.87 10.05
C PRO A 87 -9.66 5.50 9.94
N PRO A 88 -9.55 6.75 9.45
CA PRO A 88 -8.29 7.47 9.46
C PRO A 88 -7.78 7.63 10.90
N TYR A 89 -6.46 7.62 11.05
CA TYR A 89 -5.79 7.84 12.33
C TYR A 89 -5.64 9.34 12.57
N PRO A 90 -5.75 9.78 13.84
CA PRO A 90 -5.37 11.15 14.20
C PRO A 90 -3.91 11.39 13.81
N ASP A 91 -3.61 12.58 13.34
CA ASP A 91 -2.26 13.03 13.00
C ASP A 91 -1.57 12.26 11.84
N GLU A 92 -2.33 11.45 11.08
CA GLU A 92 -1.86 10.80 9.87
C GLU A 92 -2.74 11.15 8.67
N GLU A 93 -2.10 11.37 7.51
CA GLU A 93 -2.85 11.48 6.25
C GLU A 93 -3.51 10.14 5.91
N PRO A 94 -4.79 10.16 5.47
CA PRO A 94 -5.48 8.94 5.06
C PRO A 94 -4.76 8.24 3.91
N ARG A 95 -4.35 6.99 4.11
CA ARG A 95 -3.61 6.20 3.12
C ARG A 95 -3.94 4.71 3.18
N ALA A 96 -3.58 3.98 2.14
CA ALA A 96 -3.40 2.55 2.18
C ALA A 96 -1.95 2.24 2.60
N SER A 97 -1.71 1.08 3.21
CA SER A 97 -0.37 0.66 3.60
C SER A 97 -0.28 -0.85 3.81
N TYR A 98 0.75 -1.48 3.26
CA TYR A 98 1.15 -2.82 3.64
C TYR A 98 1.97 -2.79 4.94
N HIS A 99 1.63 -3.63 5.90
CA HIS A 99 2.28 -3.67 7.22
C HIS A 99 3.39 -4.73 7.29
N ALA A 100 4.58 -4.37 6.83
CA ALA A 100 5.73 -5.27 6.78
C ALA A 100 6.35 -5.55 8.16
N GLY A 101 6.35 -4.57 9.06
CA GLY A 101 7.07 -4.61 10.34
C GLY A 101 6.20 -4.36 11.57
N GLU A 102 6.36 -5.20 12.60
CA GLU A 102 5.58 -5.11 13.84
C GLU A 102 5.86 -3.84 14.63
N GLN A 103 7.14 -3.47 14.75
CA GLN A 103 7.55 -2.33 15.58
C GLN A 103 6.87 -1.02 15.13
N TRP A 104 6.91 -0.73 13.82
CA TRP A 104 6.28 0.46 13.28
C TRP A 104 4.76 0.46 13.53
N MET A 105 4.11 -0.67 13.28
CA MET A 105 2.67 -0.82 13.48
C MET A 105 2.23 -0.49 14.90
N LEU A 106 2.91 -1.07 15.90
CA LEU A 106 2.58 -0.88 17.30
C LEU A 106 2.81 0.57 17.74
N GLN A 107 3.88 1.20 17.30
CA GLN A 107 4.18 2.62 17.57
C GLN A 107 3.12 3.57 16.99
N HIS A 108 2.45 3.16 15.88
CA HIS A 108 1.42 3.96 15.19
C HIS A 108 -0.01 3.47 15.53
N GLY A 109 -0.18 2.76 16.62
CA GLY A 109 -1.50 2.37 17.15
C GLY A 109 -2.24 1.30 16.31
N ARG A 110 -1.52 0.54 15.47
CA ARG A 110 -2.07 -0.64 14.79
C ARG A 110 -2.11 -1.83 15.73
N ILE A 111 -2.97 -2.80 15.44
CA ILE A 111 -3.05 -4.04 16.24
C ILE A 111 -2.16 -5.13 15.64
N PRO A 112 -1.59 -6.04 16.45
CA PRO A 112 -0.68 -7.09 15.96
C PRO A 112 -1.26 -7.96 14.84
N ALA A 113 -2.59 -8.18 14.85
CA ALA A 113 -3.26 -8.98 13.82
C ALA A 113 -3.17 -8.39 12.39
N MET A 114 -2.80 -7.11 12.24
CA MET A 114 -2.61 -6.45 10.94
C MET A 114 -1.25 -6.74 10.31
N LEU A 115 -0.31 -7.35 11.06
CA LEU A 115 1.01 -7.70 10.54
C LEU A 115 0.91 -8.54 9.26
N LYS A 116 1.69 -8.16 8.24
CA LYS A 116 1.68 -8.77 6.89
C LYS A 116 0.30 -8.68 6.19
N GLY A 117 -0.54 -7.74 6.62
CA GLY A 117 -1.80 -7.37 5.97
C GLY A 117 -1.71 -6.00 5.30
N ILE A 118 -2.72 -5.65 4.52
CA ILE A 118 -2.89 -4.33 3.92
C ILE A 118 -4.01 -3.60 4.64
N GLU A 119 -3.75 -2.38 5.09
CA GLU A 119 -4.74 -1.52 5.73
C GLU A 119 -5.13 -0.36 4.82
N PHE A 120 -6.42 -0.18 4.61
CA PHE A 120 -7.03 0.95 3.95
C PHE A 120 -7.60 1.91 5.00
N ALA A 121 -6.79 2.84 5.49
CA ALA A 121 -7.22 3.92 6.39
C ALA A 121 -7.73 5.15 5.59
N ASN A 122 -7.89 5.01 4.29
CA ASN A 122 -8.32 6.04 3.34
C ASN A 122 -9.78 5.86 2.84
N VAL A 123 -10.61 5.15 3.59
CA VAL A 123 -12.00 4.83 3.19
C VAL A 123 -12.79 6.07 2.76
N SER A 124 -12.61 7.21 3.44
CA SER A 124 -13.30 8.47 3.12
C SER A 124 -12.88 9.10 1.79
N ILE A 125 -11.71 8.78 1.30
CA ILE A 125 -11.13 9.33 0.06
C ILE A 125 -10.86 8.25 -1.00
N PHE A 126 -11.34 7.02 -0.78
CA PHE A 126 -11.05 5.86 -1.61
C PHE A 126 -11.34 6.11 -3.10
N GLU A 127 -12.46 6.77 -3.42
CA GLU A 127 -12.81 7.14 -4.80
C GLU A 127 -11.79 8.10 -5.42
N ARG A 128 -11.33 9.10 -4.66
CA ARG A 128 -10.30 10.03 -5.12
C ARG A 128 -8.98 9.32 -5.40
N GLU A 129 -8.62 8.37 -4.56
CA GLU A 129 -7.41 7.57 -4.75
C GLU A 129 -7.50 6.66 -5.98
N THR A 130 -8.65 6.02 -6.23
CA THR A 130 -8.84 5.23 -7.47
C THR A 130 -8.77 6.09 -8.74
N GLN A 131 -9.10 7.37 -8.68
CA GLN A 131 -8.98 8.30 -9.83
C GLN A 131 -7.53 8.77 -10.02
N ARG A 132 -6.76 8.89 -8.95
CA ARG A 132 -5.35 9.30 -8.98
C ARG A 132 -4.45 8.14 -9.38
N MET A 133 -4.61 7.00 -8.75
CA MET A 133 -3.87 5.75 -8.95
C MET A 133 -4.89 4.62 -9.23
N PRO A 134 -5.18 4.34 -10.50
CA PRO A 134 -6.20 3.35 -10.86
C PRO A 134 -5.96 1.95 -10.32
N LEU A 135 -4.70 1.63 -9.99
CA LEU A 135 -4.27 0.33 -9.46
C LEU A 135 -3.66 0.41 -8.05
N PHE A 136 -4.01 1.41 -7.23
CA PHE A 136 -3.39 1.57 -5.91
C PHE A 136 -3.58 0.34 -4.99
N VAL A 137 -4.63 -0.46 -5.18
CA VAL A 137 -4.78 -1.74 -4.46
C VAL A 137 -3.74 -2.75 -4.93
N LEU A 138 -3.40 -2.77 -6.22
CA LEU A 138 -2.30 -3.58 -6.72
C LEU A 138 -0.95 -3.09 -6.20
N HIS A 139 -0.75 -1.78 -6.07
CA HIS A 139 0.44 -1.21 -5.45
C HIS A 139 0.71 -1.84 -4.08
N GLU A 140 -0.26 -1.80 -3.17
CA GLU A 140 -0.14 -2.40 -1.84
C GLU A 140 0.01 -3.93 -1.88
N LEU A 141 -0.69 -4.59 -2.79
CA LEU A 141 -0.54 -6.02 -3.02
C LEU A 141 0.86 -6.37 -3.56
N SER A 142 1.50 -5.48 -4.31
CA SER A 142 2.86 -5.66 -4.80
C SER A 142 3.88 -5.64 -3.66
N HIS A 143 3.73 -4.74 -2.68
CA HIS A 143 4.53 -4.80 -1.45
C HIS A 143 4.37 -6.14 -0.73
N ALA A 144 3.13 -6.63 -0.61
CA ALA A 144 2.88 -7.92 0.02
C ALA A 144 3.50 -9.09 -0.79
N TYR A 145 3.48 -9.03 -2.12
CA TYR A 145 4.10 -10.02 -2.99
C TYR A 145 5.63 -9.99 -2.88
N HIS A 146 6.21 -8.80 -2.89
CA HIS A 146 7.65 -8.60 -2.70
C HIS A 146 8.14 -9.22 -1.39
N ASP A 147 7.50 -8.87 -0.26
CA ASP A 147 7.86 -9.39 1.07
C ASP A 147 7.67 -10.90 1.21
N ARG A 148 6.56 -11.44 0.70
CA ARG A 148 6.13 -12.81 1.04
C ARG A 148 6.54 -13.87 0.03
N VAL A 149 6.87 -13.47 -1.19
CA VAL A 149 7.13 -14.37 -2.31
C VAL A 149 8.53 -14.19 -2.89
N LEU A 150 8.99 -12.94 -3.01
CA LEU A 150 10.29 -12.64 -3.60
C LEU A 150 11.39 -12.48 -2.56
N ASP A 151 11.03 -12.14 -1.30
CA ASP A 151 11.92 -11.64 -0.26
C ASP A 151 12.36 -10.18 -0.51
N TRP A 152 12.44 -9.39 0.58
CA TRP A 152 12.84 -7.98 0.52
C TRP A 152 14.22 -7.78 -0.09
N ASP A 153 15.13 -8.73 0.11
CA ASP A 153 16.50 -8.70 -0.35
C ASP A 153 16.69 -9.37 -1.73
N HIS A 154 15.63 -9.42 -2.56
CA HIS A 154 15.70 -10.03 -3.88
C HIS A 154 16.85 -9.43 -4.72
N PRO A 155 17.93 -10.17 -5.02
CA PRO A 155 19.17 -9.59 -5.54
C PRO A 155 19.02 -8.97 -6.93
N GLY A 156 18.18 -9.55 -7.79
CA GLY A 156 17.88 -9.02 -9.11
C GLY A 156 17.19 -7.65 -9.03
N LEU A 157 16.20 -7.51 -8.14
CA LEU A 157 15.50 -6.25 -7.95
C LEU A 157 16.42 -5.17 -7.36
N ALA A 158 17.22 -5.52 -6.33
CA ALA A 158 18.18 -4.60 -5.74
C ALA A 158 19.20 -4.08 -6.75
N ALA A 159 19.71 -4.96 -7.64
CA ALA A 159 20.64 -4.58 -8.70
C ALA A 159 20.00 -3.63 -9.74
N LEU A 160 18.75 -3.90 -10.13
CA LEU A 160 18.01 -3.06 -11.06
C LEU A 160 17.73 -1.68 -10.47
N TYR A 161 17.27 -1.63 -9.23
CA TYR A 161 17.04 -0.38 -8.50
C TYR A 161 18.32 0.46 -8.41
N ALA A 162 19.46 -0.14 -8.02
CA ALA A 162 20.74 0.56 -7.95
C ALA A 162 21.15 1.15 -9.31
N ARG A 163 20.91 0.43 -10.42
CA ARG A 163 21.17 0.94 -11.78
C ARG A 163 20.21 2.06 -12.16
N ALA A 164 18.92 1.95 -11.84
CA ALA A 164 17.93 2.98 -12.09
C ALA A 164 18.30 4.29 -11.38
N VAL A 165 18.68 4.21 -10.11
CA VAL A 165 19.18 5.35 -9.33
C VAL A 165 20.44 5.93 -9.97
N ALA A 166 21.43 5.11 -10.33
CA ALA A 166 22.68 5.56 -10.94
C ALA A 166 22.49 6.20 -12.32
N SER A 167 21.52 5.74 -13.10
CA SER A 167 21.21 6.29 -14.43
C SER A 167 20.59 7.69 -14.39
N ARG A 168 19.97 8.04 -13.25
CA ARG A 168 19.22 9.29 -13.06
C ARG A 168 18.04 9.49 -14.03
N SER A 169 17.61 8.43 -14.71
CA SER A 169 16.53 8.49 -15.69
C SER A 169 15.14 8.75 -15.07
N TYR A 170 15.03 8.57 -13.76
CA TYR A 170 13.82 8.79 -12.96
C TYR A 170 13.85 10.10 -12.13
N ASP A 171 14.92 10.92 -12.24
CA ASP A 171 15.09 12.12 -11.39
C ASP A 171 14.07 13.24 -11.70
N CYS A 172 13.54 13.27 -12.92
CA CYS A 172 12.57 14.27 -13.34
C CYS A 172 11.65 13.67 -14.41
N VAL A 173 10.55 13.09 -13.96
CA VAL A 173 9.59 12.42 -14.82
C VAL A 173 8.21 13.06 -14.72
N GLU A 174 7.36 12.80 -15.70
CA GLU A 174 5.97 13.23 -15.66
C GLU A 174 5.20 12.53 -14.54
N ARG A 175 4.36 13.29 -13.82
CA ARG A 175 3.38 12.77 -12.88
C ARG A 175 1.97 13.20 -13.22
N SER A 176 1.06 12.22 -13.33
CA SER A 176 -0.36 12.40 -13.54
C SER A 176 -1.10 12.25 -12.20
N ARG A 177 -1.78 13.30 -11.74
CA ARG A 177 -2.61 13.27 -10.52
C ARG A 177 -4.09 13.09 -10.80
N GLY A 178 -4.40 12.46 -11.94
CA GLY A 178 -5.75 12.19 -12.41
C GLY A 178 -6.19 13.11 -13.55
N PRO A 179 -7.31 12.80 -14.22
CA PRO A 179 -7.68 13.37 -15.52
C PRO A 179 -7.99 14.86 -15.53
N LYS A 180 -8.20 15.48 -14.36
CA LYS A 180 -8.53 16.91 -14.21
C LYS A 180 -7.37 17.73 -13.59
N ARG A 181 -6.20 17.15 -13.47
CA ARG A 181 -5.02 17.81 -12.91
C ARG A 181 -3.95 17.97 -14.00
N PRO A 182 -3.21 19.07 -14.00
CA PRO A 182 -2.08 19.20 -14.91
C PRO A 182 -1.01 18.18 -14.59
N ILE A 183 -0.27 17.75 -15.61
CA ILE A 183 0.96 16.97 -15.46
C ILE A 183 2.00 17.85 -14.76
N THR A 184 2.69 17.28 -13.79
CA THR A 184 3.84 17.89 -13.12
C THR A 184 5.10 17.10 -13.43
N PHE A 185 6.28 17.69 -13.19
CA PHE A 185 7.57 17.04 -13.33
C PHE A 185 8.24 16.97 -11.98
N GLU A 186 8.59 15.78 -11.53
CA GLU A 186 9.16 15.54 -10.21
C GLU A 186 9.95 14.22 -10.20
N PRO A 187 10.81 13.96 -9.19
CA PRO A 187 11.44 12.65 -9.05
C PRO A 187 10.38 11.56 -8.90
N ALA A 188 10.57 10.43 -9.60
CA ALA A 188 9.66 9.31 -9.50
C ALA A 188 9.61 8.75 -8.06
N TYR A 189 8.42 8.47 -7.56
CA TYR A 189 8.24 7.85 -6.24
C TYR A 189 8.92 6.47 -6.16
N ALA A 190 8.98 5.77 -7.27
CA ALA A 190 9.74 4.54 -7.47
C ALA A 190 11.20 4.61 -6.99
N MET A 191 11.82 5.82 -6.96
CA MET A 191 13.22 5.98 -6.55
C MET A 191 13.41 6.24 -5.07
N THR A 192 12.34 6.22 -4.27
CA THR A 192 12.44 6.38 -2.82
C THR A 192 13.04 5.15 -2.14
N GLU A 193 12.66 3.96 -2.61
CA GLU A 193 13.20 2.68 -2.12
C GLU A 193 12.89 1.52 -3.10
N PRO A 194 13.62 0.38 -3.01
CA PRO A 194 13.40 -0.76 -3.92
C PRO A 194 11.99 -1.32 -3.90
N THR A 195 11.29 -1.22 -2.77
CA THR A 195 9.92 -1.70 -2.59
C THR A 195 8.93 -0.86 -3.39
N GLU A 196 9.13 0.45 -3.43
CA GLU A 196 8.32 1.36 -4.25
C GLU A 196 8.63 1.20 -5.74
N TYR A 197 9.89 0.99 -6.08
CA TYR A 197 10.26 0.70 -7.47
C TYR A 197 9.55 -0.54 -8.00
N PHE A 198 9.47 -1.62 -7.21
CA PHE A 198 8.72 -2.81 -7.59
C PHE A 198 7.20 -2.55 -7.69
N ALA A 199 6.61 -1.82 -6.76
CA ALA A 199 5.18 -1.54 -6.75
C ALA A 199 4.75 -0.63 -7.92
N GLU A 200 5.43 0.51 -8.10
CA GLU A 200 5.18 1.47 -9.18
C GLU A 200 5.33 0.85 -10.57
N THR A 201 6.41 0.09 -10.79
CA THR A 201 6.63 -0.58 -12.08
C THR A 201 5.66 -1.75 -12.31
N SER A 202 5.14 -2.38 -11.25
CA SER A 202 4.04 -3.36 -11.36
C SER A 202 2.73 -2.69 -11.78
N GLU A 203 2.42 -1.48 -11.30
CA GLU A 203 1.27 -0.71 -11.78
C GLU A 203 1.41 -0.39 -13.28
N ALA A 204 2.58 0.05 -13.73
CA ALA A 204 2.85 0.30 -15.15
C ALA A 204 2.73 -0.98 -16.00
N LEU A 205 3.20 -2.14 -15.49
CA LEU A 205 3.11 -3.41 -16.18
C LEU A 205 1.66 -3.85 -16.43
N PHE A 206 0.78 -3.72 -15.42
CA PHE A 206 -0.57 -4.27 -15.45
C PHE A 206 -1.65 -3.26 -15.84
N GLY A 207 -1.33 -1.98 -15.88
CA GLY A 207 -2.30 -0.96 -16.25
C GLY A 207 -1.69 0.42 -16.36
N ARG A 208 -1.90 1.27 -15.37
CA ARG A 208 -1.39 2.65 -15.41
C ARG A 208 -0.88 3.09 -14.05
N ASN A 209 0.38 3.47 -14.02
CA ASN A 209 1.03 4.17 -12.90
C ASN A 209 0.70 5.67 -12.90
N ASP A 210 0.86 6.38 -11.79
CA ASP A 210 0.71 7.84 -11.72
C ASP A 210 2.00 8.62 -12.00
N PHE A 211 3.17 7.96 -11.99
CA PHE A 211 4.44 8.48 -12.50
C PHE A 211 4.83 7.81 -13.83
N PHE A 212 5.56 8.54 -14.68
CA PHE A 212 6.19 7.93 -15.84
C PHE A 212 7.36 7.00 -15.38
N PRO A 213 7.43 5.80 -15.99
CA PRO A 213 6.62 5.25 -17.08
C PRO A 213 5.20 4.87 -16.63
N PHE A 214 4.20 5.33 -17.40
CA PHE A 214 2.80 5.13 -17.03
C PHE A 214 2.27 3.76 -17.44
N THR A 215 2.81 3.16 -18.49
CA THR A 215 2.29 1.96 -19.13
C THR A 215 3.41 0.94 -19.38
N ARG A 216 2.99 -0.30 -19.66
CA ARG A 216 3.91 -1.38 -20.01
C ARG A 216 4.82 -1.05 -21.20
N GLU A 217 4.29 -0.36 -22.20
CA GLU A 217 5.05 0.02 -23.40
C GLU A 217 6.12 1.05 -23.08
N GLU A 218 5.75 2.06 -22.29
CA GLU A 218 6.68 3.08 -21.80
C GLU A 218 7.74 2.47 -20.89
N LEU A 219 7.34 1.56 -19.97
CA LEU A 219 8.27 0.83 -19.12
C LEU A 219 9.24 -0.01 -19.95
N GLY A 220 8.75 -0.69 -20.99
CA GLY A 220 9.61 -1.48 -21.88
C GLY A 220 10.63 -0.66 -22.65
N THR A 221 10.34 0.62 -22.91
CA THR A 221 11.26 1.55 -23.55
C THR A 221 12.22 2.20 -22.55
N HIS A 222 11.72 2.56 -21.37
CA HIS A 222 12.44 3.30 -20.36
C HIS A 222 13.35 2.40 -19.50
N ASP A 223 12.84 1.24 -19.12
CA ASP A 223 13.51 0.29 -18.21
C ASP A 223 13.21 -1.17 -18.63
N PRO A 224 13.75 -1.62 -19.76
CA PRO A 224 13.46 -2.95 -20.33
C PRO A 224 13.88 -4.10 -19.41
N ASP A 225 14.95 -3.94 -18.64
CA ASP A 225 15.43 -4.98 -17.72
C ASP A 225 14.48 -5.15 -16.52
N MET A 226 13.91 -4.06 -16.01
CA MET A 226 12.88 -4.13 -14.97
C MET A 226 11.61 -4.78 -15.53
N LEU A 227 11.18 -4.44 -16.75
CA LEU A 227 10.06 -5.12 -17.41
C LEU A 227 10.30 -6.63 -17.52
N ALA A 228 11.50 -7.05 -17.91
CA ALA A 228 11.85 -8.46 -18.03
C ALA A 228 11.78 -9.18 -16.66
N LEU A 229 12.32 -8.57 -15.60
CA LEU A 229 12.20 -9.10 -14.22
C LEU A 229 10.73 -9.23 -13.80
N LEU A 230 9.93 -8.19 -14.00
CA LEU A 230 8.50 -8.21 -13.65
C LEU A 230 7.74 -9.32 -14.37
N GLN A 231 8.00 -9.54 -15.66
CA GLN A 231 7.37 -10.63 -16.42
C GLN A 231 7.68 -11.99 -15.80
N GLN A 232 8.92 -12.18 -15.36
CA GLN A 232 9.36 -13.42 -14.72
C GLN A 232 8.70 -13.60 -13.34
N VAL A 233 8.81 -12.61 -12.45
CA VAL A 233 8.35 -12.73 -11.06
C VAL A 233 6.82 -12.78 -10.95
N TRP A 234 6.10 -12.10 -11.85
CA TRP A 234 4.64 -12.19 -11.96
C TRP A 234 4.17 -13.39 -12.79
N GLN A 235 5.10 -14.26 -13.25
CA GLN A 235 4.79 -15.48 -14.01
C GLN A 235 3.96 -15.21 -15.27
N LEU A 236 4.26 -14.12 -15.96
CA LEU A 236 3.58 -13.83 -17.22
C LEU A 236 4.04 -14.80 -18.31
N PRO A 237 3.15 -15.19 -19.24
CA PRO A 237 3.56 -16.03 -20.36
C PRO A 237 4.64 -15.32 -21.20
N ALA A 238 5.63 -16.08 -21.66
CA ALA A 238 6.63 -15.56 -22.58
C ALA A 238 5.93 -14.99 -23.83
N PRO A 239 6.41 -13.85 -24.39
CA PRO A 239 5.88 -13.35 -25.64
C PRO A 239 5.97 -14.46 -26.71
N PRO A 240 4.97 -14.58 -27.60
CA PRO A 240 5.03 -15.54 -28.67
C PRO A 240 6.32 -15.31 -29.50
N LEU A 241 7.01 -16.39 -29.84
CA LEU A 241 8.16 -16.30 -30.73
C LEU A 241 7.72 -15.60 -32.01
N PRO A 242 8.56 -14.69 -32.58
CA PRO A 242 8.27 -14.09 -33.86
C PRO A 242 8.06 -15.22 -34.89
N THR A 243 6.91 -15.22 -35.54
CA THR A 243 6.64 -16.14 -36.66
C THR A 243 7.70 -15.88 -37.69
N ALA A 244 8.43 -16.93 -38.08
CA ALA A 244 9.38 -16.83 -39.18
C ALA A 244 8.66 -16.23 -40.39
N PRO A 245 9.29 -15.30 -41.13
CA PRO A 245 8.68 -14.77 -42.32
C PRO A 245 8.40 -15.95 -43.25
N THR A 246 7.15 -16.11 -43.67
CA THR A 246 6.77 -17.04 -44.75
C THR A 246 7.48 -16.61 -45.99
N ALA A 247 8.41 -17.47 -46.47
CA ALA A 247 9.18 -17.28 -47.70
C ALA A 247 8.27 -17.33 -48.93
#